data_24a8b9f92103e2c3545fc3dbe06cea27
#
_entry.id   24a8b9f92103e2c3545fc3dbe06cea27
#
_cell.length_a   1.000
_cell.length_b   1.000
_cell.length_c   1.000
_cell.angle_alpha   90.00
_cell.angle_beta   90.00
_cell.angle_gamma   90.00
#
_symmetry.space_group_name_H-M   'P 1'
#
loop_
_entity.id
_entity.type
_entity.pdbx_description
1 polymer ?
#
loop_
_entity_poly.entity_id
_entity_poly.type
_entity_poly.pdbx_seq_one_letter_code
_entity_poly.pdbx_strand_id
1 'polypeptide(L)'
;MENQGKCIILVDDEQNILFALKRELHEWAHGHALEIIVATSAKEALEILKTRANDTELIISDLKMPEMKGSDFLLEVKRLYPDIITILLTGYSETDEIVKAVNAGIFSYMMKPWDSGYLLSEVQKAWEYGDMRRQTAHYMKKLEEELKWAGEMQKTILRPNLPTVTGVEFRVSYRPLPALYCGGDYYDVISVGQDRYMLLIGDVAGTGVKAAFVTGILKAVIYPEYIRSYIGKPISPADFLGWLNTRMQFEFRSTSAMLITFFAGILDLKAGTFVYSNAGHNHPCLISGPNIQELPVAGQPVGSGHSVMYIDNIVRVVKDSLILLHTDGLTEIGSGVKIQQLLQKTPYGPDYHKRLIEGSLALSGSQEFTDDVTIVTALLCQ
;
A
#
# COMPACT_ATOMS: atom_id res chain seq x y z
N MET A 1 -34.81 6.73 -4.61
CA MET A 1 -34.98 6.35 -3.20
C MET A 1 -35.00 7.64 -2.44
N GLU A 2 -36.11 7.91 -1.73
CA GLU A 2 -36.19 9.07 -0.85
C GLU A 2 -35.08 8.99 0.17
N ASN A 3 -34.39 10.09 0.35
CA ASN A 3 -33.32 10.24 1.36
C ASN A 3 -34.01 10.23 2.74
N GLN A 4 -34.30 9.04 3.27
CA GLN A 4 -34.83 8.88 4.62
C GLN A 4 -33.73 9.33 5.56
N GLY A 5 -34.01 10.32 6.42
CA GLY A 5 -33.02 10.87 7.34
C GLY A 5 -32.44 9.80 8.29
N LYS A 6 -31.29 10.09 8.89
CA LYS A 6 -30.67 9.22 9.89
C LYS A 6 -31.58 9.03 11.09
N CYS A 7 -31.48 7.89 11.76
CA CYS A 7 -32.38 7.55 12.87
C CYS A 7 -31.68 6.89 14.06
N ILE A 8 -32.35 6.94 15.19
CA ILE A 8 -32.11 6.10 16.36
C ILE A 8 -33.28 5.16 16.58
N ILE A 9 -33.03 3.93 17.02
CA ILE A 9 -34.06 2.95 17.32
C ILE A 9 -34.12 2.69 18.82
N LEU A 10 -35.31 2.85 19.40
CA LEU A 10 -35.60 2.54 20.80
C LEU A 10 -36.39 1.24 20.85
N VAL A 11 -35.94 0.26 21.63
CA VAL A 11 -36.53 -1.09 21.70
C VAL A 11 -36.84 -1.45 23.14
N ASP A 12 -38.12 -1.63 23.45
CA ASP A 12 -38.61 -2.00 24.77
C ASP A 12 -40.03 -2.57 24.61
N ASP A 13 -40.39 -3.64 25.29
CA ASP A 13 -41.76 -4.19 25.24
C ASP A 13 -42.77 -3.35 26.03
N GLU A 14 -42.28 -2.46 26.93
CA GLU A 14 -43.12 -1.54 27.69
C GLU A 14 -43.30 -0.22 26.94
N GLN A 15 -44.47 0.05 26.38
CA GLN A 15 -44.77 1.29 25.66
C GLN A 15 -44.52 2.55 26.49
N ASN A 16 -44.73 2.49 27.83
CA ASN A 16 -44.50 3.63 28.71
C ASN A 16 -43.01 4.02 28.75
N ILE A 17 -42.11 3.04 28.69
CA ILE A 17 -40.66 3.24 28.64
C ILE A 17 -40.29 3.88 27.29
N LEU A 18 -40.82 3.38 26.18
CA LEU A 18 -40.59 3.95 24.86
C LEU A 18 -41.06 5.43 24.78
N PHE A 19 -42.24 5.74 25.34
CA PHE A 19 -42.73 7.12 25.42
C PHE A 19 -41.83 8.01 26.29
N ALA A 20 -41.33 7.52 27.41
CA ALA A 20 -40.41 8.24 28.27
C ALA A 20 -39.09 8.55 27.56
N LEU A 21 -38.44 7.53 26.98
CA LEU A 21 -37.22 7.67 26.21
C LEU A 21 -37.41 8.64 25.02
N LYS A 22 -38.46 8.46 24.24
CA LYS A 22 -38.75 9.34 23.10
C LYS A 22 -38.93 10.79 23.51
N ARG A 23 -39.62 11.05 24.61
CA ARG A 23 -39.81 12.41 25.16
C ARG A 23 -38.48 13.02 25.60
N GLU A 24 -37.64 12.29 26.33
CA GLU A 24 -36.38 12.77 26.83
C GLU A 24 -35.35 13.01 25.75
N LEU A 25 -35.36 12.19 24.70
CA LEU A 25 -34.42 12.29 23.58
C LEU A 25 -34.90 13.22 22.46
N HIS A 26 -36.13 13.70 22.49
CA HIS A 26 -36.75 14.44 21.38
C HIS A 26 -35.96 15.69 20.98
N GLU A 27 -35.62 16.56 21.93
CA GLU A 27 -34.89 17.80 21.65
C GLU A 27 -33.46 17.49 21.14
N TRP A 28 -32.82 16.53 21.78
CA TRP A 28 -31.49 16.08 21.38
C TRP A 28 -31.48 15.49 19.94
N ALA A 29 -32.41 14.60 19.64
CA ALA A 29 -32.54 14.00 18.32
C ALA A 29 -32.85 15.04 17.23
N HIS A 30 -33.77 15.97 17.54
CA HIS A 30 -34.09 17.08 16.64
C HIS A 30 -32.87 17.96 16.36
N GLY A 31 -32.08 18.29 17.37
CA GLY A 31 -30.84 19.07 17.23
C GLY A 31 -29.77 18.37 16.35
N HIS A 32 -29.81 17.04 16.23
CA HIS A 32 -28.93 16.23 15.41
C HIS A 32 -29.55 15.77 14.08
N ALA A 33 -30.77 16.26 13.75
CA ALA A 33 -31.54 15.85 12.58
C ALA A 33 -31.77 14.32 12.49
N LEU A 34 -32.04 13.69 13.65
CA LEU A 34 -32.28 12.26 13.78
C LEU A 34 -33.76 11.97 13.98
N GLU A 35 -34.27 10.98 13.26
CA GLU A 35 -35.60 10.39 13.50
C GLU A 35 -35.54 9.42 14.68
N ILE A 36 -36.55 9.42 15.55
CA ILE A 36 -36.68 8.42 16.62
C ILE A 36 -37.71 7.39 16.19
N ILE A 37 -37.23 6.18 15.93
CA ILE A 37 -38.06 5.01 15.61
C ILE A 37 -38.20 4.16 16.87
N VAL A 38 -39.40 3.65 17.11
CA VAL A 38 -39.66 2.77 18.25
C VAL A 38 -40.01 1.38 17.78
N ALA A 39 -39.59 0.36 18.51
CA ALA A 39 -39.94 -1.03 18.29
C ALA A 39 -40.33 -1.66 19.62
N THR A 40 -41.38 -2.44 19.63
CA THR A 40 -41.91 -3.10 20.83
C THR A 40 -41.33 -4.49 21.07
N SER A 41 -40.43 -4.94 20.21
CA SER A 41 -39.73 -6.21 20.31
C SER A 41 -38.42 -6.22 19.54
N ALA A 42 -37.51 -7.09 19.91
CA ALA A 42 -36.28 -7.35 19.16
C ALA A 42 -36.54 -7.77 17.70
N LYS A 43 -37.61 -8.55 17.47
CA LYS A 43 -37.99 -9.01 16.13
C LYS A 43 -38.43 -7.84 15.25
N GLU A 44 -39.24 -6.94 15.77
CA GLU A 44 -39.66 -5.73 15.06
C GLU A 44 -38.46 -4.85 14.72
N ALA A 45 -37.54 -4.65 15.67
CA ALA A 45 -36.32 -3.89 15.44
C ALA A 45 -35.45 -4.53 14.36
N LEU A 46 -35.30 -5.85 14.31
CA LEU A 46 -34.57 -6.55 13.23
C LEU A 46 -35.25 -6.37 11.86
N GLU A 47 -36.57 -6.36 11.78
CA GLU A 47 -37.30 -6.09 10.52
C GLU A 47 -37.04 -4.64 10.04
N ILE A 48 -37.09 -3.66 10.95
CA ILE A 48 -36.74 -2.26 10.64
C ILE A 48 -35.31 -2.16 10.10
N LEU A 49 -34.38 -2.86 10.71
CA LEU A 49 -32.96 -2.85 10.31
C LEU A 49 -32.72 -3.42 8.90
N LYS A 50 -33.55 -4.31 8.40
CA LYS A 50 -33.41 -4.82 7.02
C LYS A 50 -33.47 -3.69 5.96
N THR A 51 -34.18 -2.61 6.24
CA THR A 51 -34.35 -1.49 5.32
C THR A 51 -33.66 -0.20 5.77
N ARG A 52 -33.42 -0.05 7.07
CA ARG A 52 -32.93 1.19 7.69
C ARG A 52 -31.52 1.07 8.32
N ALA A 53 -30.83 -0.07 8.18
CA ALA A 53 -29.53 -0.26 8.84
C ALA A 53 -28.47 0.81 8.48
N ASN A 54 -28.44 1.24 7.22
CA ASN A 54 -27.51 2.29 6.76
C ASN A 54 -27.82 3.68 7.31
N ASP A 55 -29.04 3.89 7.77
CA ASP A 55 -29.51 5.15 8.33
C ASP A 55 -29.54 5.11 9.86
N THR A 56 -29.41 3.93 10.46
CA THR A 56 -29.44 3.74 11.92
C THR A 56 -28.10 4.05 12.55
N GLU A 57 -28.07 5.08 13.40
CA GLU A 57 -26.89 5.55 14.12
C GLU A 57 -26.70 4.86 15.47
N LEU A 58 -27.80 4.69 16.19
CA LEU A 58 -27.80 4.22 17.57
C LEU A 58 -29.04 3.36 17.84
N ILE A 59 -28.85 2.28 18.60
CA ILE A 59 -29.93 1.49 19.17
C ILE A 59 -29.84 1.53 20.69
N ILE A 60 -30.96 1.83 21.35
CA ILE A 60 -31.13 1.70 22.79
C ILE A 60 -32.14 0.57 23.00
N SER A 61 -31.72 -0.53 23.63
CA SER A 61 -32.58 -1.70 23.84
C SER A 61 -32.72 -2.06 25.30
N ASP A 62 -33.93 -2.38 25.70
CA ASP A 62 -34.15 -3.08 26.97
C ASP A 62 -33.50 -4.46 26.96
N LEU A 63 -33.07 -4.91 28.13
CA LEU A 63 -32.51 -6.26 28.33
C LEU A 63 -33.58 -7.33 28.37
N LYS A 64 -34.70 -7.06 29.08
CA LYS A 64 -35.75 -8.04 29.29
C LYS A 64 -36.92 -7.85 28.33
N MET A 65 -36.88 -8.55 27.26
CA MET A 65 -37.98 -8.56 26.30
C MET A 65 -38.48 -10.01 26.10
N PRO A 66 -39.79 -10.20 25.82
CA PRO A 66 -40.34 -11.51 25.42
C PRO A 66 -39.64 -12.04 24.15
N GLU A 67 -39.59 -13.37 24.03
CA GLU A 67 -39.03 -14.10 22.88
C GLU A 67 -37.50 -14.00 22.72
N MET A 68 -36.92 -12.78 22.73
CA MET A 68 -35.49 -12.54 22.55
C MET A 68 -35.01 -11.48 23.55
N LYS A 69 -34.02 -11.81 24.34
CA LYS A 69 -33.39 -10.87 25.28
C LYS A 69 -32.63 -9.78 24.51
N GLY A 70 -32.57 -8.56 25.08
CA GLY A 70 -31.81 -7.47 24.48
C GLY A 70 -30.33 -7.76 24.30
N SER A 71 -29.71 -8.53 25.20
CA SER A 71 -28.33 -8.99 25.06
C SER A 71 -28.12 -9.82 23.79
N ASP A 72 -29.03 -10.76 23.50
CA ASP A 72 -28.99 -11.60 22.29
C ASP A 72 -29.28 -10.77 21.02
N PHE A 73 -30.26 -9.89 21.10
CA PHE A 73 -30.60 -8.95 20.04
C PHE A 73 -29.40 -8.06 19.65
N LEU A 74 -28.77 -7.42 20.64
CA LEU A 74 -27.62 -6.54 20.38
C LEU A 74 -26.39 -7.30 19.87
N LEU A 75 -26.21 -8.55 20.31
CA LEU A 75 -25.18 -9.44 19.75
C LEU A 75 -25.44 -9.68 18.24
N GLU A 76 -26.68 -9.95 17.87
CA GLU A 76 -27.04 -10.16 16.46
C GLU A 76 -26.92 -8.88 15.63
N VAL A 77 -27.33 -7.75 16.17
CA VAL A 77 -27.11 -6.44 15.55
C VAL A 77 -25.62 -6.19 15.30
N LYS A 78 -24.78 -6.46 16.29
CA LYS A 78 -23.32 -6.26 16.17
C LYS A 78 -22.69 -7.16 15.12
N ARG A 79 -23.20 -8.39 14.96
CA ARG A 79 -22.74 -9.33 13.94
C ARG A 79 -23.14 -8.91 12.53
N LEU A 80 -24.37 -8.42 12.35
CA LEU A 80 -24.93 -8.08 11.04
C LEU A 80 -24.62 -6.63 10.62
N TYR A 81 -24.56 -5.72 11.58
CA TYR A 81 -24.44 -4.27 11.40
C TYR A 81 -23.41 -3.69 12.38
N PRO A 82 -22.10 -4.00 12.23
CA PRO A 82 -21.06 -3.69 13.21
C PRO A 82 -20.85 -2.20 13.45
N ASP A 83 -21.34 -1.35 12.55
CA ASP A 83 -21.17 0.11 12.64
C ASP A 83 -22.25 0.79 13.49
N ILE A 84 -23.37 0.10 13.76
CA ILE A 84 -24.41 0.63 14.63
C ILE A 84 -23.94 0.63 16.07
N ILE A 85 -24.07 1.76 16.73
CA ILE A 85 -23.74 1.90 18.15
C ILE A 85 -24.91 1.38 18.98
N THR A 86 -24.64 0.68 20.08
CA THR A 86 -25.67 0.01 20.84
C THR A 86 -25.54 0.32 22.33
N ILE A 87 -26.63 0.67 22.99
CA ILE A 87 -26.74 0.87 24.44
C ILE A 87 -27.80 -0.09 24.99
N LEU A 88 -27.51 -0.70 26.13
CA LEU A 88 -28.40 -1.64 26.82
C LEU A 88 -29.04 -0.98 28.03
N LEU A 89 -30.37 -1.06 28.18
CA LEU A 89 -31.09 -0.71 29.40
C LEU A 89 -31.33 -1.95 30.25
N THR A 90 -31.08 -1.87 31.56
CA THR A 90 -31.15 -3.04 32.43
C THR A 90 -31.66 -2.71 33.82
N GLY A 91 -32.23 -3.66 34.52
CA GLY A 91 -32.58 -3.60 35.96
C GLY A 91 -31.43 -4.07 36.85
N TYR A 92 -31.62 -3.96 38.17
CA TYR A 92 -30.57 -4.17 39.19
C TYR A 92 -30.02 -5.61 39.33
N SER A 93 -30.60 -6.64 38.72
CA SER A 93 -30.32 -8.04 39.07
C SER A 93 -29.72 -8.92 37.97
N GLU A 94 -29.06 -8.32 36.95
CA GLU A 94 -28.77 -9.00 35.66
C GLU A 94 -27.30 -9.01 35.25
N THR A 95 -26.42 -9.16 36.22
CA THR A 95 -24.96 -9.03 35.99
C THR A 95 -24.41 -9.91 34.86
N ASP A 96 -24.87 -11.17 34.75
CA ASP A 96 -24.38 -12.13 33.76
C ASP A 96 -24.74 -11.70 32.32
N GLU A 97 -25.95 -11.18 32.13
CA GLU A 97 -26.39 -10.72 30.83
C GLU A 97 -25.71 -9.40 30.42
N ILE A 98 -25.41 -8.52 31.39
CA ILE A 98 -24.61 -7.31 31.16
C ILE A 98 -23.20 -7.70 30.72
N VAL A 99 -22.55 -8.63 31.40
CA VAL A 99 -21.23 -9.14 31.04
C VAL A 99 -21.22 -9.73 29.63
N LYS A 100 -22.26 -10.51 29.28
CA LYS A 100 -22.44 -11.04 27.93
C LYS A 100 -22.54 -9.93 26.88
N ALA A 101 -23.36 -8.92 27.13
CA ALA A 101 -23.52 -7.79 26.20
C ALA A 101 -22.24 -6.95 26.04
N VAL A 102 -21.53 -6.70 27.13
CA VAL A 102 -20.22 -5.99 27.12
C VAL A 102 -19.20 -6.79 26.31
N ASN A 103 -19.12 -8.10 26.50
CA ASN A 103 -18.23 -8.98 25.73
C ASN A 103 -18.64 -9.02 24.23
N ALA A 104 -19.90 -8.79 23.92
CA ALA A 104 -20.40 -8.65 22.55
C ALA A 104 -20.04 -7.31 21.90
N GLY A 105 -19.48 -6.36 22.67
CA GLY A 105 -19.01 -5.06 22.19
C GLY A 105 -20.11 -4.00 22.09
N ILE A 106 -21.09 -4.01 23.00
CA ILE A 106 -22.00 -2.84 23.17
C ILE A 106 -21.18 -1.62 23.58
N PHE A 107 -21.67 -0.44 23.27
CA PHE A 107 -21.00 0.81 23.64
C PHE A 107 -21.08 1.06 25.17
N SER A 108 -22.28 0.99 25.74
CA SER A 108 -22.50 1.11 27.17
C SER A 108 -23.81 0.44 27.61
N TYR A 109 -24.04 0.41 28.92
CA TYR A 109 -25.31 0.04 29.51
C TYR A 109 -25.75 1.06 30.54
N MET A 110 -27.07 1.15 30.79
CA MET A 110 -27.66 2.02 31.81
C MET A 110 -28.66 1.27 32.64
N MET A 111 -28.74 1.62 33.92
CA MET A 111 -29.69 1.04 34.84
C MET A 111 -31.05 1.77 34.84
N LYS A 112 -32.13 1.01 34.87
CA LYS A 112 -33.49 1.52 35.15
C LYS A 112 -33.71 1.62 36.68
N PRO A 113 -34.32 2.68 37.20
CA PRO A 113 -34.65 3.94 36.52
C PRO A 113 -33.40 4.78 36.25
N TRP A 114 -33.33 5.45 35.10
CA TRP A 114 -32.22 6.31 34.72
C TRP A 114 -32.45 7.77 35.14
N ASP A 115 -31.37 8.50 35.28
CA ASP A 115 -31.38 9.96 35.36
C ASP A 115 -31.35 10.55 33.95
N SER A 116 -32.19 11.58 33.69
CA SER A 116 -32.31 12.19 32.36
C SER A 116 -30.99 12.79 31.85
N GLY A 117 -30.23 13.45 32.76
CA GLY A 117 -28.92 14.03 32.40
C GLY A 117 -27.90 12.94 32.06
N TYR A 118 -27.92 11.82 32.77
CA TYR A 118 -27.06 10.70 32.51
C TYR A 118 -27.42 10.01 31.16
N LEU A 119 -28.72 9.80 30.89
CA LEU A 119 -29.19 9.27 29.59
C LEU A 119 -28.69 10.14 28.43
N LEU A 120 -28.93 11.45 28.49
CA LEU A 120 -28.48 12.36 27.43
C LEU A 120 -26.96 12.37 27.28
N SER A 121 -26.21 12.32 28.37
CA SER A 121 -24.74 12.22 28.33
C SER A 121 -24.24 10.95 27.64
N GLU A 122 -24.83 9.80 27.96
CA GLU A 122 -24.43 8.52 27.35
C GLU A 122 -24.81 8.44 25.87
N VAL A 123 -26.00 8.93 25.51
CA VAL A 123 -26.43 9.01 24.13
C VAL A 123 -25.55 9.96 23.30
N GLN A 124 -25.18 11.10 23.86
CA GLN A 124 -24.25 12.04 23.23
C GLN A 124 -22.88 11.42 22.98
N LYS A 125 -22.30 10.75 23.97
CA LYS A 125 -21.02 10.04 23.83
C LYS A 125 -21.08 8.93 22.77
N ALA A 126 -22.18 8.15 22.76
CA ALA A 126 -22.40 7.09 21.81
C ALA A 126 -22.46 7.62 20.38
N TRP A 127 -23.19 8.71 20.17
CA TRP A 127 -23.32 9.38 18.88
C TRP A 127 -21.97 9.96 18.40
N GLU A 128 -21.25 10.69 19.28
CA GLU A 128 -19.92 11.24 18.96
C GLU A 128 -18.92 10.13 18.59
N TYR A 129 -18.94 9.03 19.32
CA TYR A 129 -18.10 7.86 19.00
C TYR A 129 -18.44 7.26 17.62
N GLY A 130 -19.74 7.11 17.34
CA GLY A 130 -20.21 6.63 16.02
C GLY A 130 -19.81 7.57 14.89
N ASP A 131 -19.98 8.88 15.10
CA ASP A 131 -19.62 9.89 14.11
C ASP A 131 -18.11 9.90 13.83
N MET A 132 -17.28 9.86 14.87
CA MET A 132 -15.83 9.79 14.74
C MET A 132 -15.39 8.53 13.98
N ARG A 133 -15.99 7.36 14.24
CA ARG A 133 -15.72 6.13 13.49
C ARG A 133 -16.03 6.27 12.00
N ARG A 134 -17.21 6.81 11.67
CA ARG A 134 -17.64 7.04 10.27
C ARG A 134 -16.72 8.01 9.55
N GLN A 135 -16.38 9.13 10.19
CA GLN A 135 -15.44 10.10 9.63
C GLN A 135 -14.08 9.46 9.36
N THR A 136 -13.55 8.71 10.33
CA THR A 136 -12.27 8.00 10.16
C THR A 136 -12.33 7.01 8.99
N ALA A 137 -13.38 6.20 8.90
CA ALA A 137 -13.55 5.25 7.80
C ALA A 137 -13.66 5.96 6.44
N HIS A 138 -14.38 7.07 6.39
CA HIS A 138 -14.49 7.89 5.17
C HIS A 138 -13.12 8.46 4.73
N TYR A 139 -12.36 9.04 5.68
CA TYR A 139 -11.02 9.56 5.38
C TYR A 139 -10.05 8.48 4.95
N MET A 140 -10.08 7.31 5.59
CA MET A 140 -9.24 6.17 5.22
C MET A 140 -9.56 5.68 3.80
N LYS A 141 -10.84 5.57 3.46
CA LYS A 141 -11.26 5.20 2.10
C LYS A 141 -10.80 6.21 1.05
N LYS A 142 -10.97 7.50 1.34
CA LYS A 142 -10.51 8.57 0.44
C LYS A 142 -8.99 8.55 0.25
N LEU A 143 -8.24 8.36 1.34
CA LEU A 143 -6.79 8.24 1.27
C LEU A 143 -6.36 7.04 0.43
N GLU A 144 -7.02 5.89 0.58
CA GLU A 144 -6.75 4.70 -0.22
C GLU A 144 -7.01 4.94 -1.72
N GLU A 145 -8.10 5.64 -2.06
CA GLU A 145 -8.41 6.01 -3.45
C GLU A 145 -7.32 6.93 -4.05
N GLU A 146 -6.84 7.92 -3.28
CA GLU A 146 -5.76 8.82 -3.71
C GLU A 146 -4.43 8.07 -3.89
N LEU A 147 -4.09 7.15 -3.00
CA LEU A 147 -2.89 6.30 -3.12
C LEU A 147 -2.96 5.38 -4.33
N LYS A 148 -4.10 4.76 -4.61
CA LYS A 148 -4.32 3.95 -5.81
C LYS A 148 -4.09 4.76 -7.08
N TRP A 149 -4.68 5.95 -7.13
CA TRP A 149 -4.51 6.86 -8.26
C TRP A 149 -3.04 7.24 -8.47
N ALA A 150 -2.31 7.59 -7.39
CA ALA A 150 -0.89 7.89 -7.45
C ALA A 150 -0.06 6.72 -8.01
N GLY A 151 -0.38 5.49 -7.58
CA GLY A 151 0.26 4.27 -8.07
C GLY A 151 0.00 4.00 -9.57
N GLU A 152 -1.23 4.22 -10.04
CA GLU A 152 -1.56 4.10 -11.47
C GLU A 152 -0.83 5.15 -12.32
N MET A 153 -0.74 6.38 -11.81
CA MET A 153 0.03 7.45 -12.47
C MET A 153 1.52 7.11 -12.52
N GLN A 154 2.11 6.63 -11.43
CA GLN A 154 3.50 6.21 -11.41
C GLN A 154 3.76 5.09 -12.42
N LYS A 155 2.93 4.05 -12.46
CA LYS A 155 3.04 2.95 -13.44
C LYS A 155 2.98 3.46 -14.87
N THR A 156 2.14 4.47 -15.14
CA THR A 156 2.02 5.08 -16.46
C THR A 156 3.30 5.84 -16.83
N ILE A 157 3.85 6.63 -15.91
CA ILE A 157 5.07 7.43 -16.12
C ILE A 157 6.29 6.52 -16.27
N LEU A 158 6.45 5.50 -15.40
CA LEU A 158 7.60 4.60 -15.40
C LEU A 158 7.49 3.49 -16.44
N ARG A 159 6.37 3.35 -17.15
CA ARG A 159 6.20 2.30 -18.15
C ARG A 159 7.39 2.32 -19.13
N PRO A 160 8.22 1.24 -19.14
CA PRO A 160 9.37 1.21 -20.03
C PRO A 160 8.91 1.00 -21.46
N ASN A 161 9.53 1.74 -22.39
CA ASN A 161 9.39 1.46 -23.82
C ASN A 161 10.51 0.50 -24.21
N LEU A 162 10.35 -0.80 -23.93
CA LEU A 162 11.38 -1.80 -24.15
C LEU A 162 11.71 -1.88 -25.65
N PRO A 163 13.01 -1.74 -26.04
CA PRO A 163 13.42 -1.90 -27.44
C PRO A 163 13.12 -3.32 -27.92
N THR A 164 12.49 -3.44 -29.08
CA THR A 164 12.29 -4.71 -29.77
C THR A 164 13.38 -4.86 -30.81
N VAL A 165 14.36 -5.71 -30.54
CA VAL A 165 15.56 -5.85 -31.39
C VAL A 165 15.97 -7.31 -31.51
N THR A 166 16.68 -7.62 -32.61
CA THR A 166 17.29 -8.94 -32.83
C THR A 166 18.53 -9.04 -31.94
N GLY A 167 18.72 -10.18 -31.28
CA GLY A 167 19.94 -10.47 -30.52
C GLY A 167 19.85 -10.26 -29.03
N VAL A 168 18.83 -9.58 -28.50
CA VAL A 168 18.60 -9.42 -27.06
C VAL A 168 17.12 -9.37 -26.74
N GLU A 169 16.70 -10.03 -25.68
CA GLU A 169 15.37 -9.93 -25.11
C GLU A 169 15.42 -9.19 -23.78
N PHE A 170 14.70 -8.06 -23.67
CA PHE A 170 14.57 -7.29 -22.45
C PHE A 170 13.25 -7.61 -21.76
N ARG A 171 13.31 -7.83 -20.44
CA ARG A 171 12.11 -7.94 -19.59
C ARG A 171 12.26 -7.09 -18.35
N VAL A 172 11.14 -6.53 -17.89
CA VAL A 172 11.04 -5.76 -16.66
C VAL A 172 9.83 -6.23 -15.87
N SER A 173 10.00 -6.37 -14.56
CA SER A 173 8.91 -6.57 -13.60
C SER A 173 9.09 -5.60 -12.45
N TYR A 174 8.01 -4.90 -12.11
CA TYR A 174 7.92 -3.99 -10.98
C TYR A 174 6.71 -4.34 -10.13
N ARG A 175 6.92 -4.48 -8.85
CA ARG A 175 5.90 -4.79 -7.85
C ARG A 175 6.08 -3.86 -6.65
N PRO A 176 5.28 -2.78 -6.55
CA PRO A 176 5.28 -1.93 -5.37
C PRO A 176 4.67 -2.64 -4.17
N LEU A 177 4.96 -2.15 -2.97
CA LEU A 177 4.29 -2.59 -1.76
C LEU A 177 2.77 -2.44 -1.89
N PRO A 178 1.98 -3.52 -1.65
CA PRO A 178 0.54 -3.49 -1.88
C PRO A 178 -0.19 -2.39 -1.09
N ALA A 179 0.25 -2.13 0.16
CA ALA A 179 -0.36 -1.14 1.03
C ALA A 179 -0.12 0.32 0.60
N LEU A 180 0.93 0.58 -0.19
CA LEU A 180 1.33 1.93 -0.61
C LEU A 180 0.98 2.22 -2.07
N TYR A 181 0.68 1.19 -2.88
CA TYR A 181 0.34 1.25 -4.32
C TYR A 181 1.42 1.85 -5.24
N CYS A 182 2.40 2.56 -4.71
CA CYS A 182 3.52 3.18 -5.41
C CYS A 182 4.80 3.03 -4.57
N GLY A 183 5.97 3.16 -5.20
CA GLY A 183 7.24 2.90 -4.55
C GLY A 183 8.42 3.73 -5.03
N GLY A 184 9.59 3.47 -4.44
CA GLY A 184 10.86 4.17 -4.69
C GLY A 184 11.67 3.63 -5.86
N ASP A 185 11.31 2.49 -6.41
CA ASP A 185 12.08 1.86 -7.47
C ASP A 185 11.96 2.60 -8.81
N TYR A 186 13.10 2.87 -9.43
CA TYR A 186 13.23 3.38 -10.80
C TYR A 186 13.86 2.32 -11.70
N TYR A 187 13.37 2.21 -12.91
CA TYR A 187 13.92 1.31 -13.92
C TYR A 187 13.67 1.82 -15.33
N ASP A 188 14.61 1.57 -16.24
CA ASP A 188 14.45 1.86 -17.67
C ASP A 188 15.39 1.01 -18.53
N VAL A 189 15.02 0.82 -19.80
CA VAL A 189 15.88 0.27 -20.84
C VAL A 189 15.79 1.18 -22.07
N ILE A 190 16.88 1.85 -22.39
CA ILE A 190 16.90 2.94 -23.37
C ILE A 190 17.87 2.61 -24.50
N SER A 191 17.43 2.74 -25.75
CA SER A 191 18.35 2.70 -26.89
C SER A 191 19.20 3.97 -26.93
N VAL A 192 20.52 3.83 -26.87
CA VAL A 192 21.49 4.95 -26.83
C VAL A 192 22.37 5.01 -28.09
N GLY A 193 22.06 4.20 -29.09
CA GLY A 193 22.75 4.12 -30.38
C GLY A 193 22.42 2.81 -31.10
N GLN A 194 23.06 2.61 -32.25
CA GLN A 194 22.90 1.36 -32.99
C GLN A 194 23.49 0.21 -32.19
N ASP A 195 22.67 -0.81 -31.89
CA ASP A 195 23.03 -2.01 -31.10
C ASP A 195 23.55 -1.73 -29.68
N ARG A 196 23.23 -0.56 -29.12
CA ARG A 196 23.63 -0.13 -27.77
C ARG A 196 22.44 0.22 -26.92
N TYR A 197 22.33 -0.39 -25.75
CA TYR A 197 21.19 -0.27 -24.85
C TYR A 197 21.66 0.04 -23.43
N MET A 198 21.09 1.08 -22.86
CA MET A 198 21.34 1.48 -21.47
C MET A 198 20.29 0.87 -20.56
N LEU A 199 20.75 0.07 -19.61
CA LEU A 199 19.94 -0.54 -18.55
C LEU A 199 20.11 0.28 -17.29
N LEU A 200 19.01 0.74 -16.72
CA LEU A 200 18.97 1.57 -15.52
C LEU A 200 18.09 0.93 -14.48
N ILE A 201 18.55 0.92 -13.24
CA ILE A 201 17.78 0.57 -12.06
C ILE A 201 18.25 1.42 -10.88
N GLY A 202 17.34 1.82 -10.03
CA GLY A 202 17.65 2.60 -8.84
C GLY A 202 16.56 2.47 -7.80
N ASP A 203 16.89 2.80 -6.57
CA ASP A 203 15.96 2.83 -5.45
C ASP A 203 16.15 4.13 -4.67
N VAL A 204 15.04 4.84 -4.47
CA VAL A 204 14.96 6.11 -3.76
C VAL A 204 14.74 5.86 -2.29
N ALA A 205 15.64 6.31 -1.43
CA ALA A 205 15.51 6.18 0.01
C ALA A 205 14.17 6.68 0.54
N GLY A 206 13.38 5.80 1.15
CA GLY A 206 12.04 6.04 1.64
C GLY A 206 10.98 5.26 0.84
N THR A 207 9.73 5.35 1.25
CA THR A 207 8.65 4.56 0.69
C THR A 207 7.45 5.41 0.28
N GLY A 208 6.57 4.85 -0.56
CA GLY A 208 5.29 5.43 -0.93
C GLY A 208 5.38 6.66 -1.84
N VAL A 209 4.41 7.56 -1.71
CA VAL A 209 4.21 8.70 -2.64
C VAL A 209 5.42 9.62 -2.76
N LYS A 210 6.17 9.85 -1.66
CA LYS A 210 7.36 10.73 -1.69
C LYS A 210 8.45 10.15 -2.58
N ALA A 211 8.77 8.87 -2.41
CA ALA A 211 9.75 8.18 -3.24
C ALA A 211 9.26 8.05 -4.70
N ALA A 212 7.98 7.74 -4.89
CA ALA A 212 7.35 7.67 -6.20
C ALA A 212 7.42 9.00 -6.98
N PHE A 213 7.30 10.12 -6.29
CA PHE A 213 7.45 11.44 -6.92
C PHE A 213 8.86 11.66 -7.46
N VAL A 214 9.89 11.22 -6.72
CA VAL A 214 11.29 11.30 -7.16
C VAL A 214 11.55 10.43 -8.39
N THR A 215 10.99 9.21 -8.43
CA THR A 215 11.11 8.35 -9.63
C THR A 215 10.48 8.99 -10.86
N GLY A 216 9.37 9.74 -10.69
CA GLY A 216 8.77 10.55 -11.75
C GLY A 216 9.71 11.68 -12.25
N ILE A 217 10.41 12.35 -11.33
CA ILE A 217 11.42 13.37 -11.69
C ILE A 217 12.58 12.71 -12.45
N LEU A 218 13.10 11.57 -11.96
CA LEU A 218 14.15 10.82 -12.66
C LEU A 218 13.75 10.51 -14.11
N LYS A 219 12.53 10.01 -14.32
CA LYS A 219 12.01 9.71 -15.66
C LYS A 219 11.91 10.96 -16.54
N ALA A 220 11.49 12.09 -15.96
CA ALA A 220 11.33 13.35 -16.68
C ALA A 220 12.66 13.99 -17.10
N VAL A 221 13.75 13.81 -16.32
CA VAL A 221 15.03 14.48 -16.60
C VAL A 221 16.04 13.59 -17.33
N ILE A 222 16.09 12.28 -17.06
CA ILE A 222 17.13 11.39 -17.60
C ILE A 222 17.11 11.38 -19.12
N TYR A 223 15.98 11.05 -19.72
CA TYR A 223 15.91 10.95 -21.19
C TYR A 223 16.01 12.32 -21.88
N PRO A 224 15.20 13.33 -21.55
CA PRO A 224 15.24 14.61 -22.25
C PRO A 224 16.54 15.39 -22.08
N GLU A 225 17.12 15.39 -20.86
CA GLU A 225 18.27 16.24 -20.56
C GLU A 225 19.62 15.55 -20.81
N TYR A 226 19.74 14.24 -20.50
CA TYR A 226 20.99 13.53 -20.68
C TYR A 226 21.01 12.70 -21.96
N ILE A 227 20.19 11.68 -22.06
CA ILE A 227 20.26 10.72 -23.17
C ILE A 227 20.13 11.44 -24.54
N ARG A 228 19.14 12.32 -24.67
CA ARG A 228 18.94 13.08 -25.89
C ARG A 228 20.15 13.95 -26.29
N SER A 229 20.86 14.50 -25.31
CA SER A 229 22.04 15.33 -25.53
C SER A 229 23.28 14.55 -26.00
N TYR A 230 23.27 13.23 -25.76
CA TYR A 230 24.36 12.32 -26.09
C TYR A 230 24.04 11.39 -27.26
N ILE A 231 22.88 11.50 -27.91
CA ILE A 231 22.57 10.69 -29.09
C ILE A 231 23.69 10.86 -30.13
N GLY A 232 24.29 9.71 -30.53
CA GLY A 232 25.41 9.69 -31.49
C GLY A 232 26.79 10.00 -30.90
N LYS A 233 26.88 10.20 -29.57
CA LYS A 233 28.15 10.38 -28.85
C LYS A 233 28.43 9.15 -27.95
N PRO A 234 29.71 8.91 -27.59
CA PRO A 234 29.99 7.92 -26.54
C PRO A 234 29.32 8.32 -25.22
N ILE A 235 28.61 7.37 -24.61
CA ILE A 235 28.03 7.52 -23.29
C ILE A 235 28.80 6.58 -22.36
N SER A 236 29.25 7.09 -21.20
CA SER A 236 29.83 6.34 -20.10
C SER A 236 28.79 6.23 -18.97
N PRO A 237 28.56 5.04 -18.38
CA PRO A 237 27.75 4.89 -17.18
C PRO A 237 28.24 5.73 -16.01
N ALA A 238 29.56 5.85 -15.82
CA ALA A 238 30.16 6.65 -14.76
C ALA A 238 29.89 8.15 -14.94
N ASP A 239 30.05 8.68 -16.18
CA ASP A 239 29.72 10.07 -16.50
C ASP A 239 28.23 10.35 -16.29
N PHE A 240 27.39 9.41 -16.67
CA PHE A 240 25.95 9.51 -16.43
C PHE A 240 25.62 9.62 -14.93
N LEU A 241 26.19 8.75 -14.11
CA LEU A 241 25.97 8.79 -12.65
C LEU A 241 26.52 10.09 -12.03
N GLY A 242 27.65 10.60 -12.50
CA GLY A 242 28.20 11.89 -12.09
C GLY A 242 27.26 13.06 -12.42
N TRP A 243 26.73 13.07 -13.64
CA TRP A 243 25.72 14.04 -14.07
C TRP A 243 24.45 13.91 -13.21
N LEU A 244 23.95 12.68 -13.00
CA LEU A 244 22.74 12.44 -12.24
C LEU A 244 22.90 12.91 -10.79
N ASN A 245 24.05 12.62 -10.16
CA ASN A 245 24.36 13.07 -8.82
C ASN A 245 24.30 14.62 -8.72
N THR A 246 24.95 15.31 -9.65
CA THR A 246 24.94 16.79 -9.70
C THR A 246 23.53 17.33 -9.92
N ARG A 247 22.75 16.71 -10.80
CA ARG A 247 21.39 17.13 -11.14
C ARG A 247 20.45 16.95 -9.95
N MET A 248 20.51 15.84 -9.25
CA MET A 248 19.68 15.57 -8.09
C MET A 248 20.01 16.48 -6.90
N GLN A 249 21.28 16.78 -6.68
CA GLN A 249 21.68 17.75 -5.65
C GLN A 249 21.14 19.17 -5.95
N PHE A 250 21.09 19.55 -7.22
CA PHE A 250 20.51 20.83 -7.60
C PHE A 250 18.99 20.86 -7.35
N GLU A 251 18.27 19.82 -7.70
CA GLU A 251 16.81 19.75 -7.51
C GLU A 251 16.43 19.69 -6.02
N PHE A 252 17.18 18.92 -5.23
CA PHE A 252 16.84 18.69 -3.81
C PHE A 252 17.65 19.53 -2.82
N ARG A 253 18.33 20.59 -3.29
CA ARG A 253 19.17 21.47 -2.45
C ARG A 253 18.47 22.07 -1.23
N SER A 254 17.16 22.21 -1.26
CA SER A 254 16.33 22.82 -0.21
C SER A 254 15.65 21.80 0.71
N THR A 255 15.82 20.51 0.43
CA THR A 255 15.20 19.40 1.17
C THR A 255 16.27 18.60 1.90
N SER A 256 15.88 17.82 2.90
CA SER A 256 16.78 16.82 3.51
C SER A 256 17.37 15.96 2.41
N ALA A 257 18.67 15.65 2.51
CA ALA A 257 19.39 14.91 1.48
C ALA A 257 18.60 13.67 1.01
N MET A 258 18.20 13.67 -0.25
CA MET A 258 17.54 12.53 -0.88
C MET A 258 18.62 11.62 -1.42
N LEU A 259 18.76 10.43 -0.86
CA LEU A 259 19.70 9.41 -1.32
C LEU A 259 19.00 8.47 -2.29
N ILE A 260 19.68 8.14 -3.37
CA ILE A 260 19.18 7.21 -4.38
C ILE A 260 20.30 6.22 -4.68
N THR A 261 20.07 4.94 -4.41
CA THR A 261 20.97 3.92 -4.94
C THR A 261 20.69 3.77 -6.43
N PHE A 262 21.72 3.71 -7.26
CA PHE A 262 21.52 3.69 -8.70
C PHE A 262 22.57 2.85 -9.42
N PHE A 263 22.13 2.08 -10.40
CA PHE A 263 23.00 1.34 -11.29
C PHE A 263 22.73 1.74 -12.74
N ALA A 264 23.79 1.91 -13.50
CA ALA A 264 23.73 2.19 -14.93
C ALA A 264 24.66 1.23 -15.67
N GLY A 265 24.17 0.60 -16.74
CA GLY A 265 24.98 -0.27 -17.58
C GLY A 265 24.64 -0.11 -19.06
N ILE A 266 25.62 -0.17 -19.93
CA ILE A 266 25.47 -0.11 -21.39
C ILE A 266 25.85 -1.46 -21.98
N LEU A 267 24.88 -2.12 -22.56
CA LEU A 267 25.06 -3.33 -23.37
C LEU A 267 25.35 -2.93 -24.82
N ASP A 268 26.51 -3.30 -25.33
CA ASP A 268 26.90 -3.15 -26.73
C ASP A 268 26.91 -4.54 -27.38
N LEU A 269 25.88 -4.81 -28.20
CA LEU A 269 25.72 -6.11 -28.86
C LEU A 269 26.79 -6.37 -29.91
N LYS A 270 27.26 -5.31 -30.59
CA LYS A 270 28.29 -5.43 -31.63
C LYS A 270 29.67 -5.73 -31.02
N ALA A 271 30.01 -5.05 -29.90
CA ALA A 271 31.26 -5.29 -29.19
C ALA A 271 31.25 -6.56 -28.31
N GLY A 272 30.06 -7.09 -28.00
CA GLY A 272 29.88 -8.18 -27.03
C GLY A 272 30.34 -7.78 -25.63
N THR A 273 30.01 -6.56 -25.21
CA THR A 273 30.47 -6.02 -23.92
C THR A 273 29.31 -5.39 -23.13
N PHE A 274 29.44 -5.46 -21.82
CA PHE A 274 28.59 -4.73 -20.88
C PHE A 274 29.49 -3.83 -20.03
N VAL A 275 29.38 -2.51 -20.26
CA VAL A 275 30.06 -1.47 -19.49
C VAL A 275 29.11 -0.96 -18.44
N TYR A 276 29.55 -0.85 -17.19
CA TYR A 276 28.66 -0.54 -16.10
C TYR A 276 29.33 0.25 -14.96
N SER A 277 28.53 1.00 -14.23
CA SER A 277 28.90 1.75 -13.03
C SER A 277 27.78 1.68 -11.98
N ASN A 278 28.15 1.83 -10.71
CA ASN A 278 27.25 1.65 -9.59
C ASN A 278 27.36 2.82 -8.59
N ALA A 279 26.22 3.28 -8.13
CA ALA A 279 26.05 4.31 -7.11
C ALA A 279 25.39 3.70 -5.85
N GLY A 280 26.01 2.70 -5.24
CA GLY A 280 25.55 2.07 -3.99
C GLY A 280 24.33 1.14 -4.15
N HIS A 281 23.98 0.74 -5.37
CA HIS A 281 22.88 -0.19 -5.65
C HIS A 281 23.34 -1.65 -5.53
N ASN A 282 22.38 -2.58 -5.43
CA ASN A 282 22.63 -4.01 -5.44
C ASN A 282 23.45 -4.43 -6.66
N HIS A 283 24.35 -5.39 -6.46
CA HIS A 283 25.21 -5.85 -7.54
C HIS A 283 24.42 -6.66 -8.56
N PRO A 284 24.50 -6.32 -9.86
CA PRO A 284 23.91 -7.13 -10.90
C PRO A 284 24.57 -8.51 -11.00
N CYS A 285 23.87 -9.45 -11.62
CA CYS A 285 24.37 -10.78 -11.92
C CYS A 285 24.48 -10.97 -13.44
N LEU A 286 25.63 -11.50 -13.88
CA LEU A 286 25.81 -12.07 -15.21
C LEU A 286 25.75 -13.59 -15.09
N ILE A 287 24.80 -14.19 -15.80
CA ILE A 287 24.52 -15.62 -15.77
C ILE A 287 24.86 -16.19 -17.14
N SER A 288 25.79 -17.15 -17.19
CA SER A 288 26.22 -17.82 -18.42
C SER A 288 26.22 -19.33 -18.19
N GLY A 289 25.16 -19.99 -18.58
CA GLY A 289 24.95 -21.40 -18.26
C GLY A 289 24.88 -21.63 -16.75
N PRO A 290 25.75 -22.52 -16.19
CA PRO A 290 25.78 -22.77 -14.74
C PRO A 290 26.53 -21.70 -13.95
N ASN A 291 27.27 -20.80 -14.61
CA ASN A 291 28.09 -19.80 -13.98
C ASN A 291 27.27 -18.55 -13.65
N ILE A 292 27.21 -18.17 -12.38
CA ILE A 292 26.56 -16.96 -11.88
C ILE A 292 27.67 -16.08 -11.30
N GLN A 293 27.92 -14.96 -11.96
CA GLN A 293 28.91 -13.97 -11.55
C GLN A 293 28.19 -12.70 -11.11
N GLU A 294 28.35 -12.31 -9.85
CA GLU A 294 28.01 -10.95 -9.41
C GLU A 294 29.03 -9.96 -9.99
N LEU A 295 28.55 -8.78 -10.32
CA LEU A 295 29.35 -7.69 -10.90
C LEU A 295 29.58 -6.60 -9.82
N PRO A 296 30.53 -6.81 -8.88
CA PRO A 296 30.74 -5.89 -7.78
C PRO A 296 31.39 -4.60 -8.26
N VAL A 297 30.79 -3.47 -7.90
CA VAL A 297 31.36 -2.13 -8.07
C VAL A 297 30.98 -1.30 -6.86
N ALA A 298 31.95 -0.73 -6.19
CA ALA A 298 31.72 0.21 -5.10
C ALA A 298 31.36 1.59 -5.65
N GLY A 299 30.41 2.26 -5.02
CA GLY A 299 30.02 3.63 -5.32
C GLY A 299 29.14 4.20 -4.21
N GLN A 300 29.17 5.52 -4.06
CA GLN A 300 28.28 6.20 -3.11
C GLN A 300 26.93 6.49 -3.77
N PRO A 301 25.81 6.41 -3.05
CA PRO A 301 24.51 6.75 -3.58
C PRO A 301 24.46 8.15 -4.21
N VAL A 302 23.66 8.32 -5.23
CA VAL A 302 23.33 9.63 -5.81
C VAL A 302 22.74 10.52 -4.72
N GLY A 303 23.18 11.78 -4.64
CA GLY A 303 22.79 12.73 -3.61
C GLY A 303 23.68 12.77 -2.38
N SER A 304 24.68 11.86 -2.25
CA SER A 304 25.55 11.78 -1.07
C SER A 304 26.60 12.88 -0.94
N GLY A 305 26.93 13.62 -2.01
CA GLY A 305 27.90 14.74 -1.97
C GLY A 305 28.36 15.24 -3.34
N HIS A 306 29.06 16.38 -3.34
CA HIS A 306 29.52 17.03 -4.58
C HIS A 306 30.77 16.39 -5.20
N SER A 307 31.56 15.66 -4.42
CA SER A 307 32.86 15.12 -4.85
C SER A 307 32.84 13.61 -5.08
N VAL A 308 31.67 13.06 -5.42
CA VAL A 308 31.53 11.63 -5.70
C VAL A 308 32.06 11.32 -7.09
N MET A 309 32.99 10.37 -7.19
CA MET A 309 33.47 9.84 -8.47
C MET A 309 32.95 8.42 -8.67
N TYR A 310 32.46 8.18 -9.87
CA TYR A 310 32.02 6.85 -10.32
C TYR A 310 33.04 6.29 -11.33
N ILE A 311 33.11 4.98 -11.46
CA ILE A 311 34.09 4.29 -12.29
C ILE A 311 33.37 3.30 -13.20
N ASP A 312 33.71 3.31 -14.48
CA ASP A 312 33.25 2.31 -15.43
C ASP A 312 34.02 1.00 -15.26
N ASN A 313 33.28 -0.07 -15.24
CA ASN A 313 33.77 -1.45 -15.33
C ASN A 313 33.26 -2.11 -16.60
N ILE A 314 33.95 -3.09 -17.10
CA ILE A 314 33.62 -3.79 -18.33
C ILE A 314 33.66 -5.30 -18.13
N VAL A 315 32.67 -5.97 -18.65
CA VAL A 315 32.63 -7.44 -18.75
C VAL A 315 32.26 -7.86 -20.16
N ARG A 316 32.81 -8.96 -20.64
CA ARG A 316 32.38 -9.59 -21.89
C ARG A 316 31.10 -10.35 -21.68
N VAL A 317 30.19 -10.21 -22.63
CA VAL A 317 28.94 -10.97 -22.66
C VAL A 317 28.92 -11.80 -23.94
N VAL A 318 28.42 -13.02 -23.82
CA VAL A 318 28.38 -13.99 -24.94
C VAL A 318 26.91 -14.39 -25.16
N LYS A 319 26.68 -15.06 -26.26
CA LYS A 319 25.38 -15.67 -26.56
C LYS A 319 24.87 -16.50 -25.37
N ASP A 320 23.57 -16.44 -25.14
CA ASP A 320 22.85 -17.13 -24.07
C ASP A 320 23.24 -16.64 -22.65
N SER A 321 23.99 -15.53 -22.56
CA SER A 321 24.18 -14.84 -21.28
C SER A 321 22.94 -14.05 -20.89
N LEU A 322 22.62 -14.03 -19.60
CA LEU A 322 21.55 -13.24 -19.00
C LEU A 322 22.16 -12.22 -18.02
N ILE A 323 21.93 -10.94 -18.27
CA ILE A 323 22.19 -9.87 -17.31
C ILE A 323 20.93 -9.71 -16.47
N LEU A 324 21.07 -9.72 -15.14
CA LEU A 324 19.98 -9.55 -14.20
C LEU A 324 20.31 -8.41 -13.24
N LEU A 325 19.43 -7.44 -13.17
CA LEU A 325 19.43 -6.34 -12.19
C LEU A 325 18.23 -6.52 -11.28
N HIS A 326 18.37 -6.18 -9.99
CA HIS A 326 17.28 -6.26 -9.03
C HIS A 326 17.45 -5.23 -7.91
N THR A 327 16.33 -4.79 -7.31
CA THR A 327 16.33 -4.01 -6.07
C THR A 327 16.43 -4.93 -4.85
N ASP A 328 16.75 -4.36 -3.70
CA ASP A 328 16.96 -5.08 -2.44
C ASP A 328 15.69 -5.77 -1.94
N GLY A 329 14.49 -5.25 -2.25
CA GLY A 329 13.24 -5.91 -1.92
C GLY A 329 13.14 -7.36 -2.40
N LEU A 330 13.90 -7.77 -3.44
CA LEU A 330 13.98 -9.18 -3.85
C LEU A 330 14.79 -10.04 -2.87
N THR A 331 15.74 -9.46 -2.15
CA THR A 331 16.73 -10.18 -1.32
C THR A 331 16.66 -9.83 0.17
N GLU A 332 16.24 -8.63 0.55
CA GLU A 332 16.13 -8.18 1.93
C GLU A 332 14.76 -8.47 2.55
N ILE A 333 14.31 -9.70 2.44
CA ILE A 333 13.02 -10.17 2.95
C ILE A 333 13.23 -11.19 4.07
N GLY A 334 12.53 -11.05 5.19
CA GLY A 334 12.61 -11.95 6.32
C GLY A 334 14.02 -12.07 6.90
N SER A 335 14.64 -13.25 6.85
CA SER A 335 16.03 -13.50 7.28
C SER A 335 17.09 -13.15 6.23
N GLY A 336 16.66 -12.58 5.09
CA GLY A 336 17.51 -12.32 3.93
C GLY A 336 17.66 -13.52 2.99
N VAL A 337 17.73 -13.24 1.69
CA VAL A 337 17.88 -14.25 0.64
C VAL A 337 19.18 -14.01 -0.11
N LYS A 338 20.05 -15.02 -0.18
CA LYS A 338 21.24 -14.93 -1.01
C LYS A 338 20.87 -15.04 -2.48
N ILE A 339 21.18 -14.00 -3.26
CA ILE A 339 20.81 -13.93 -4.69
C ILE A 339 21.37 -15.13 -5.47
N GLN A 340 22.60 -15.57 -5.22
CA GLN A 340 23.18 -16.73 -5.87
C GLN A 340 22.38 -18.01 -5.62
N GLN A 341 21.89 -18.24 -4.39
CA GLN A 341 21.08 -19.40 -4.05
C GLN A 341 19.72 -19.33 -4.74
N LEU A 342 19.11 -18.16 -4.83
CA LEU A 342 17.86 -17.94 -5.54
C LEU A 342 17.99 -18.27 -7.03
N LEU A 343 19.05 -17.74 -7.68
CA LEU A 343 19.30 -17.94 -9.10
C LEU A 343 19.62 -19.40 -9.43
N GLN A 344 20.38 -20.10 -8.59
CA GLN A 344 20.66 -21.52 -8.75
C GLN A 344 19.41 -22.39 -8.69
N LYS A 345 18.45 -22.03 -7.83
CA LYS A 345 17.18 -22.77 -7.69
C LYS A 345 16.14 -22.39 -8.75
N THR A 346 16.36 -21.27 -9.45
CA THR A 346 15.40 -20.71 -10.40
C THR A 346 16.07 -20.57 -11.79
N PRO A 347 16.23 -21.63 -12.57
CA PRO A 347 16.84 -21.54 -13.90
C PRO A 347 15.95 -20.68 -14.84
N TYR A 348 16.58 -19.98 -15.80
CA TYR A 348 15.88 -19.15 -16.77
C TYR A 348 14.85 -19.97 -17.57
N GLY A 349 13.72 -19.35 -17.88
CA GLY A 349 12.63 -19.98 -18.63
C GLY A 349 11.33 -19.17 -18.57
N PRO A 350 10.19 -19.75 -18.98
CA PRO A 350 8.90 -19.10 -18.90
C PRO A 350 8.62 -18.56 -17.50
N ASP A 351 7.98 -17.38 -17.42
CA ASP A 351 7.62 -16.70 -16.17
C ASP A 351 8.78 -16.51 -15.19
N TYR A 352 10.01 -16.33 -15.71
CA TYR A 352 11.24 -16.28 -14.92
C TYR A 352 11.15 -15.29 -13.75
N HIS A 353 10.72 -14.04 -14.00
CA HIS A 353 10.60 -13.02 -12.94
C HIS A 353 9.59 -13.42 -11.86
N LYS A 354 8.45 -14.00 -12.27
CA LYS A 354 7.44 -14.50 -11.32
C LYS A 354 8.02 -15.61 -10.44
N ARG A 355 8.76 -16.56 -11.03
CA ARG A 355 9.42 -17.63 -10.28
C ARG A 355 10.52 -17.14 -9.35
N LEU A 356 11.25 -16.09 -9.72
CA LEU A 356 12.21 -15.44 -8.82
C LEU A 356 11.52 -14.81 -7.61
N ILE A 357 10.42 -14.09 -7.82
CA ILE A 357 9.62 -13.48 -6.77
C ILE A 357 9.06 -14.56 -5.81
N GLU A 358 8.44 -15.59 -6.34
CA GLU A 358 7.92 -16.73 -5.55
C GLU A 358 9.02 -17.48 -4.82
N GLY A 359 10.16 -17.70 -5.49
CA GLY A 359 11.34 -18.35 -4.92
C GLY A 359 11.98 -17.55 -3.76
N SER A 360 11.99 -16.25 -3.86
CA SER A 360 12.46 -15.37 -2.78
C SER A 360 11.58 -15.48 -1.53
N LEU A 361 10.26 -15.42 -1.68
CA LEU A 361 9.31 -15.65 -0.58
C LEU A 361 9.50 -17.04 0.06
N ALA A 362 9.63 -18.08 -0.77
CA ALA A 362 9.83 -19.44 -0.27
C ALA A 362 11.15 -19.62 0.48
N LEU A 363 12.22 -18.98 0.03
CA LEU A 363 13.54 -19.06 0.69
C LEU A 363 13.63 -18.27 1.98
N SER A 364 12.95 -17.12 2.06
CA SER A 364 12.91 -16.27 3.24
C SER A 364 11.99 -16.80 4.34
N GLY A 365 11.02 -17.64 4.00
CA GLY A 365 9.95 -18.07 4.89
C GLY A 365 8.88 -16.99 5.15
N SER A 366 8.91 -15.89 4.43
CA SER A 366 7.96 -14.79 4.55
C SER A 366 6.76 -14.99 3.60
N GLN A 367 5.60 -14.46 3.99
CA GLN A 367 4.40 -14.49 3.15
C GLN A 367 4.28 -13.25 2.25
N GLU A 368 4.91 -12.14 2.65
CA GLU A 368 4.82 -10.85 1.98
C GLU A 368 6.19 -10.17 1.90
N PHE A 369 6.34 -9.31 0.91
CA PHE A 369 7.49 -8.43 0.78
C PHE A 369 7.37 -7.23 1.72
N THR A 370 8.50 -6.74 2.19
CA THR A 370 8.63 -5.57 3.08
C THR A 370 9.05 -4.33 2.32
N ASP A 371 9.43 -4.47 1.04
CA ASP A 371 9.83 -3.38 0.16
C ASP A 371 9.36 -3.63 -1.28
N ASP A 372 9.52 -2.63 -2.14
CA ASP A 372 9.26 -2.71 -3.57
C ASP A 372 10.20 -3.73 -4.23
N VAL A 373 9.74 -4.42 -5.24
CA VAL A 373 10.54 -5.41 -5.96
C VAL A 373 10.59 -5.08 -7.44
N THR A 374 11.79 -4.78 -7.93
CA THR A 374 12.06 -4.58 -9.35
C THR A 374 13.09 -5.57 -9.86
N ILE A 375 12.81 -6.15 -11.02
CA ILE A 375 13.72 -7.04 -11.75
C ILE A 375 13.79 -6.56 -13.18
N VAL A 376 15.02 -6.35 -13.67
CA VAL A 376 15.31 -6.05 -15.08
C VAL A 376 16.23 -7.12 -15.62
N THR A 377 15.90 -7.72 -16.76
CA THR A 377 16.76 -8.71 -17.42
C THR A 377 17.01 -8.38 -18.88
N ALA A 378 18.21 -8.74 -19.35
CA ALA A 378 18.60 -8.74 -20.75
C ALA A 378 19.20 -10.11 -21.10
N LEU A 379 18.50 -10.90 -21.91
CA LEU A 379 18.97 -12.18 -22.42
C LEU A 379 19.55 -12.00 -23.81
N LEU A 380 20.81 -12.36 -23.98
CA LEU A 380 21.47 -12.35 -25.29
C LEU A 380 21.09 -13.59 -26.07
N CYS A 381 20.44 -13.38 -27.23
CA CYS A 381 19.94 -14.49 -28.11
C CYS A 381 20.86 -14.80 -29.30
N GLN A 382 21.90 -14.01 -29.55
CA GLN A 382 22.84 -14.16 -30.67
C GLN A 382 24.29 -14.18 -30.21
#